data_7a2bf1a701e4f56d23b06e4394e2a1a8
#
_entry.id   7a2bf1a701e4f56d23b06e4394e2a1a8
#
_cell.length_a   1.000
_cell.length_b   1.000
_cell.length_c   1.000
_cell.angle_alpha   90.00
_cell.angle_beta   90.00
_cell.angle_gamma   90.00
#
_symmetry.space_group_name_H-M   'P 1'
#
loop_
_entity.id
_entity.type
_entity.pdbx_description
1 polymer ?
#
loop_
_entity_poly.entity_id
_entity_poly.type
_entity_poly.pdbx_seq_one_letter_code
_entity_poly.pdbx_strand_id
1 'polypeptide(L)'
;MSVHPSLLLRATELIGHPVVTLEGGEAIAEVKDVVYGSAEASLLGFTLRHRGFLGGPMKQVLAWAQVVALGRHAVMIASAGDLAERDDVLAQEVKESRGRNVIDSEVLTDAGERLGEVTDVVILIDDGPEVVGYEIGGSEVLTPRSGGHVFVPLPETLAVSGEALIVPAAVHDFVTDDLAGFGAAVERFRDHLRTGSP
;
A
#
# COMPACT_ATOMS: atom_id res chain seq x y z
N MET A 1 9.17 -16.04 -17.93
CA MET A 1 8.78 -14.60 -17.83
C MET A 1 7.28 -14.57 -17.80
N SER A 2 6.68 -14.53 -16.62
CA SER A 2 5.23 -14.36 -16.48
C SER A 2 4.95 -12.86 -16.64
N VAL A 3 4.32 -12.49 -17.74
CA VAL A 3 3.84 -11.14 -17.95
C VAL A 3 2.54 -11.02 -17.17
N HIS A 4 2.63 -10.74 -15.87
CA HIS A 4 1.47 -10.23 -15.15
C HIS A 4 1.36 -8.74 -15.47
N PRO A 5 0.20 -8.25 -15.91
CA PRO A 5 0.02 -6.82 -16.08
C PRO A 5 0.21 -6.15 -14.73
N SER A 6 1.03 -5.10 -14.68
CA SER A 6 1.21 -4.28 -13.49
C SER A 6 -0.15 -3.84 -12.95
N LEU A 7 -0.40 -4.06 -11.68
CA LEU A 7 -1.68 -3.78 -11.04
C LEU A 7 -1.51 -2.70 -9.98
N LEU A 8 -2.18 -1.57 -10.18
CA LEU A 8 -2.30 -0.51 -9.16
C LEU A 8 -3.58 -0.73 -8.35
N LEU A 9 -3.45 -0.74 -7.04
CA LEU A 9 -4.54 -0.93 -6.08
C LEU A 9 -4.39 0.05 -4.92
N ARG A 10 -5.51 0.46 -4.35
CA ARG A 10 -5.53 1.06 -3.02
C ARG A 10 -5.52 -0.04 -1.96
N ALA A 11 -4.83 0.19 -0.85
CA ALA A 11 -4.78 -0.80 0.22
C ALA A 11 -6.17 -1.17 0.76
N THR A 12 -7.07 -0.18 0.85
CA THR A 12 -8.46 -0.43 1.26
C THR A 12 -9.22 -1.34 0.32
N GLU A 13 -8.87 -1.40 -0.97
CA GLU A 13 -9.49 -2.33 -1.93
C GLU A 13 -9.16 -3.79 -1.63
N LEU A 14 -8.04 -4.05 -0.94
CA LEU A 14 -7.62 -5.40 -0.56
C LEU A 14 -8.38 -5.93 0.67
N ILE A 15 -8.92 -5.03 1.48
CA ILE A 15 -9.67 -5.41 2.69
C ILE A 15 -10.95 -6.16 2.29
N GLY A 16 -11.14 -7.33 2.88
CA GLY A 16 -12.24 -8.22 2.54
C GLY A 16 -11.99 -9.16 1.38
N HIS A 17 -10.82 -9.06 0.70
CA HIS A 17 -10.47 -10.04 -0.33
C HIS A 17 -10.37 -11.44 0.28
N PRO A 18 -10.98 -12.46 -0.35
CA PRO A 18 -10.81 -13.84 0.07
C PRO A 18 -9.37 -14.30 -0.18
N VAL A 19 -8.83 -15.04 0.78
CA VAL A 19 -7.58 -15.80 0.64
C VAL A 19 -7.95 -17.20 0.18
N VAL A 20 -7.53 -17.55 -1.03
CA VAL A 20 -7.94 -18.79 -1.72
C VAL A 20 -6.73 -19.69 -1.95
N THR A 21 -6.86 -20.96 -1.60
CA THR A 21 -5.83 -21.97 -1.83
C THR A 21 -5.89 -22.50 -3.27
N LEU A 22 -4.74 -22.66 -3.92
CA LEU A 22 -4.66 -23.31 -5.22
C LEU A 22 -4.92 -24.82 -5.13
N GLU A 23 -4.47 -25.44 -4.04
CA GLU A 23 -4.61 -26.89 -3.83
C GLU A 23 -6.09 -27.34 -3.78
N GLY A 24 -6.94 -26.60 -3.06
CA GLY A 24 -8.35 -26.97 -2.87
C GLY A 24 -9.35 -26.08 -3.57
N GLY A 25 -8.93 -24.92 -4.07
CA GLY A 25 -9.85 -23.90 -4.60
C GLY A 25 -10.76 -23.28 -3.53
N GLU A 26 -10.38 -23.43 -2.25
CA GLU A 26 -11.19 -23.00 -1.12
C GLU A 26 -10.73 -21.63 -0.61
N ALA A 27 -11.69 -20.75 -0.34
CA ALA A 27 -11.42 -19.52 0.37
C ALA A 27 -11.40 -19.81 1.88
N ILE A 28 -10.23 -19.72 2.50
CA ILE A 28 -9.99 -20.12 3.90
C ILE A 28 -10.02 -18.95 4.88
N ALA A 29 -9.81 -17.73 4.40
CA ALA A 29 -9.78 -16.51 5.21
C ALA A 29 -10.20 -15.30 4.36
N GLU A 30 -10.28 -14.15 4.99
CA GLU A 30 -10.39 -12.83 4.33
C GLU A 30 -9.31 -11.91 4.85
N VAL A 31 -8.79 -11.05 3.97
CA VAL A 31 -7.87 -9.98 4.35
C VAL A 31 -8.57 -9.04 5.34
N LYS A 32 -7.95 -8.81 6.48
CA LYS A 32 -8.43 -7.87 7.49
C LYS A 32 -7.74 -6.52 7.36
N ASP A 33 -6.41 -6.51 7.36
CA ASP A 33 -5.59 -5.32 7.21
C ASP A 33 -4.32 -5.64 6.41
N VAL A 34 -3.75 -4.62 5.78
CA VAL A 34 -2.45 -4.67 5.11
C VAL A 34 -1.36 -4.33 6.12
N VAL A 35 -0.24 -5.07 6.07
CA VAL A 35 0.91 -4.85 6.96
C VAL A 35 2.08 -4.33 6.15
N TYR A 36 2.59 -3.17 6.53
CA TYR A 36 3.71 -2.50 5.88
C TYR A 36 5.00 -2.66 6.69
N GLY A 37 6.14 -2.67 6.01
CA GLY A 37 7.47 -2.65 6.63
C GLY A 37 7.85 -1.28 7.17
N SER A 38 8.81 -1.27 8.09
CA SER A 38 9.34 -0.05 8.69
C SER A 38 10.36 0.67 7.81
N ALA A 39 11.01 -0.05 6.92
CA ALA A 39 11.96 0.46 5.94
C ALA A 39 11.42 0.21 4.53
N GLU A 40 11.59 1.21 3.63
CA GLU A 40 11.26 1.07 2.22
C GLU A 40 9.82 0.67 1.95
N ALA A 41 8.86 1.53 2.17
CA ALA A 41 7.51 1.47 1.58
C ALA A 41 7.05 0.04 1.09
N SER A 42 7.46 -1.00 1.81
CA SER A 42 7.26 -2.40 1.43
C SER A 42 6.02 -3.01 2.07
N LEU A 43 5.33 -3.86 1.33
CA LEU A 43 4.22 -4.64 1.87
C LEU A 43 4.75 -5.96 2.41
N LEU A 44 4.58 -6.20 3.71
CA LEU A 44 5.04 -7.42 4.38
C LEU A 44 4.03 -8.57 4.29
N GLY A 45 2.74 -8.25 4.20
CA GLY A 45 1.69 -9.24 4.16
C GLY A 45 0.35 -8.72 4.68
N PHE A 46 -0.44 -9.63 5.22
CA PHE A 46 -1.82 -9.37 5.61
C PHE A 46 -2.15 -9.97 6.98
N THR A 47 -2.84 -9.21 7.81
CA THR A 47 -3.62 -9.81 8.90
C THR A 47 -4.93 -10.36 8.33
N LEU A 48 -5.46 -11.40 8.97
CA LEU A 48 -6.59 -12.15 8.45
C LEU A 48 -7.76 -12.16 9.44
N ARG A 49 -8.95 -12.42 8.90
CA ARG A 49 -10.15 -12.73 9.67
C ARG A 49 -10.81 -14.00 9.15
N HIS A 50 -11.56 -14.67 10.01
CA HIS A 50 -12.42 -15.76 9.59
C HIS A 50 -13.49 -15.25 8.64
N ARG A 51 -13.86 -16.09 7.68
CA ARG A 51 -14.91 -15.76 6.70
C ARG A 51 -16.29 -15.65 7.34
N GLY A 52 -17.10 -14.79 6.75
CA GLY A 52 -18.50 -14.61 7.10
C GLY A 52 -18.76 -13.45 8.06
N PHE A 53 -20.03 -13.11 8.22
CA PHE A 53 -20.50 -11.91 8.92
C PHE A 53 -20.07 -11.82 10.40
N LEU A 54 -19.84 -12.97 11.05
CA LEU A 54 -19.36 -13.05 12.44
C LEU A 54 -17.89 -13.46 12.54
N GLY A 55 -17.16 -13.43 11.42
CA GLY A 55 -15.76 -13.82 11.37
C GLY A 55 -14.88 -12.87 12.15
N GLY A 56 -14.40 -13.31 13.32
CA GLY A 56 -13.44 -12.57 14.13
C GLY A 56 -12.02 -12.61 13.56
N PRO A 57 -11.08 -11.83 14.13
CA PRO A 57 -9.69 -11.83 13.72
C PRO A 57 -9.05 -13.21 13.93
N MET A 58 -8.22 -13.63 12.98
CA MET A 58 -7.39 -14.82 13.08
C MET A 58 -6.09 -14.50 13.84
N LYS A 59 -5.52 -15.53 14.49
CA LYS A 59 -4.17 -15.44 15.04
C LYS A 59 -3.11 -15.53 13.95
N GLN A 60 -3.43 -16.24 12.88
CA GLN A 60 -2.58 -16.43 11.74
C GLN A 60 -2.55 -15.20 10.86
N VAL A 61 -1.45 -15.05 10.13
CA VAL A 61 -1.18 -13.99 9.16
C VAL A 61 -0.69 -14.62 7.86
N LEU A 62 -0.80 -13.87 6.78
CA LEU A 62 -0.25 -14.25 5.49
C LEU A 62 0.93 -13.34 5.17
N ALA A 63 2.15 -13.89 5.15
CA ALA A 63 3.32 -13.16 4.68
C ALA A 63 3.26 -12.98 3.16
N TRP A 64 3.74 -11.85 2.65
CA TRP A 64 3.78 -11.61 1.20
C TRP A 64 4.54 -12.70 0.44
N ALA A 65 5.63 -13.21 1.00
CA ALA A 65 6.42 -14.28 0.39
C ALA A 65 5.65 -15.58 0.11
N GLN A 66 4.48 -15.76 0.74
CA GLN A 66 3.60 -16.91 0.54
C GLN A 66 2.46 -16.62 -0.45
N VAL A 67 2.34 -15.37 -0.91
CA VAL A 67 1.35 -15.01 -1.92
C VAL A 67 1.82 -15.47 -3.29
N VAL A 68 1.04 -16.34 -3.91
CA VAL A 68 1.32 -16.83 -5.28
C VAL A 68 0.84 -15.85 -6.33
N ALA A 69 -0.32 -15.23 -6.08
CA ALA A 69 -0.87 -14.19 -6.94
C ALA A 69 -1.81 -13.26 -6.15
N LEU A 70 -1.80 -11.99 -6.50
CA LEU A 70 -2.76 -11.00 -6.02
C LEU A 70 -3.53 -10.45 -7.21
N GLY A 71 -4.84 -10.60 -7.18
CA GLY A 71 -5.75 -10.08 -8.19
C GLY A 71 -6.76 -9.11 -7.59
N ARG A 72 -7.60 -8.54 -8.45
CA ARG A 72 -8.66 -7.59 -8.03
C ARG A 72 -9.74 -8.21 -7.16
N HIS A 73 -9.79 -9.54 -7.02
CA HIS A 73 -10.91 -10.23 -6.35
C HIS A 73 -10.48 -11.28 -5.34
N ALA A 74 -9.18 -11.62 -5.28
CA ALA A 74 -8.67 -12.64 -4.37
C ALA A 74 -7.16 -12.53 -4.18
N VAL A 75 -6.69 -13.03 -3.04
CA VAL A 75 -5.30 -13.35 -2.75
C VAL A 75 -5.14 -14.87 -2.89
N MET A 76 -4.23 -15.31 -3.76
CA MET A 76 -3.98 -16.73 -4.01
C MET A 76 -2.75 -17.20 -3.24
N ILE A 77 -2.87 -18.33 -2.56
CA ILE A 77 -1.77 -19.02 -1.87
C ILE A 77 -1.72 -20.49 -2.32
N ALA A 78 -0.62 -21.18 -2.11
CA ALA A 78 -0.52 -22.58 -2.55
C ALA A 78 -1.43 -23.49 -1.70
N SER A 79 -1.34 -23.39 -0.37
CA SER A 79 -2.08 -24.22 0.57
C SER A 79 -2.44 -23.48 1.87
N ALA A 80 -3.30 -24.08 2.69
CA ALA A 80 -3.63 -23.54 4.02
C ALA A 80 -2.41 -23.54 4.98
N GLY A 81 -1.41 -24.39 4.73
CA GLY A 81 -0.17 -24.47 5.49
C GLY A 81 0.74 -23.24 5.32
N ASP A 82 0.47 -22.39 4.34
CA ASP A 82 1.22 -21.16 4.10
C ASP A 82 0.86 -20.02 5.06
N LEU A 83 -0.21 -20.20 5.85
CA LEU A 83 -0.56 -19.29 6.92
C LEU A 83 0.36 -19.54 8.13
N ALA A 84 1.00 -18.51 8.64
CA ALA A 84 1.91 -18.60 9.77
C ALA A 84 1.33 -17.92 11.01
N GLU A 85 1.79 -18.33 12.20
CA GLU A 85 1.44 -17.64 13.43
C GLU A 85 2.04 -16.22 13.41
N ARG A 86 1.27 -15.27 13.90
CA ARG A 86 1.63 -13.83 13.87
C ARG A 86 2.98 -13.54 14.54
N ASP A 87 3.30 -14.29 15.58
CA ASP A 87 4.51 -14.07 16.36
C ASP A 87 5.78 -14.56 15.63
N ASP A 88 5.65 -15.51 14.71
CA ASP A 88 6.77 -16.08 13.97
C ASP A 88 7.20 -15.24 12.75
N VAL A 89 6.24 -14.58 12.08
CA VAL A 89 6.46 -13.91 10.79
C VAL A 89 6.59 -12.40 10.92
N LEU A 90 5.81 -11.80 11.82
CA LEU A 90 5.69 -10.34 11.94
C LEU A 90 6.22 -9.80 13.27
N ALA A 91 6.72 -10.65 14.15
CA ALA A 91 7.02 -10.28 15.54
C ALA A 91 8.10 -9.19 15.66
N GLN A 92 9.06 -9.16 14.77
CA GLN A 92 10.14 -8.20 14.82
C GLN A 92 9.77 -6.91 14.08
N GLU A 93 9.19 -7.02 12.90
CA GLU A 93 8.85 -5.87 12.05
C GLU A 93 7.54 -5.18 12.45
N VAL A 94 6.53 -5.92 12.92
CA VAL A 94 5.28 -5.33 13.45
C VAL A 94 5.49 -4.60 14.78
N LYS A 95 6.47 -4.99 15.60
CA LYS A 95 6.84 -4.19 16.79
C LYS A 95 7.42 -2.82 16.40
N GLU A 96 8.17 -2.77 15.32
CA GLU A 96 8.76 -1.54 14.81
C GLU A 96 7.76 -0.69 14.01
N SER A 97 6.80 -1.32 13.33
CA SER A 97 5.75 -0.66 12.55
C SER A 97 4.54 -0.18 13.37
N ARG A 98 4.36 -0.66 14.62
CA ARG A 98 3.24 -0.26 15.50
C ARG A 98 3.16 1.23 15.82
N GLY A 99 4.18 2.02 15.50
CA GLY A 99 4.19 3.47 15.62
C GLY A 99 4.07 4.22 14.29
N ARG A 100 3.94 3.51 13.16
CA ARG A 100 4.00 4.10 11.82
C ARG A 100 2.78 3.70 11.00
N ASN A 101 1.59 3.95 11.53
CA ASN A 101 0.40 3.96 10.69
C ASN A 101 0.49 5.23 9.82
N VAL A 102 0.74 5.07 8.53
CA VAL A 102 0.82 6.20 7.58
C VAL A 102 -0.56 6.82 7.32
N ILE A 103 -1.64 6.08 7.58
CA ILE A 103 -3.01 6.60 7.51
C ILE A 103 -3.17 7.67 8.58
N ASP A 104 -3.85 8.76 8.26
CA ASP A 104 -4.03 9.97 9.05
C ASP A 104 -2.74 10.79 9.31
N SER A 105 -1.59 10.36 8.74
CA SER A 105 -0.37 11.18 8.80
C SER A 105 -0.50 12.42 7.93
N GLU A 106 -0.01 13.54 8.45
CA GLU A 106 0.06 14.79 7.69
C GLU A 106 1.13 14.69 6.59
N VAL A 107 0.85 15.22 5.41
CA VAL A 107 1.80 15.29 4.29
C VAL A 107 2.23 16.73 4.08
N LEU A 108 3.53 16.97 4.23
CA LEU A 108 4.15 18.27 4.05
C LEU A 108 5.19 18.21 2.93
N THR A 109 5.38 19.32 2.24
CA THR A 109 6.53 19.46 1.35
C THR A 109 7.78 19.85 2.14
N ASP A 110 8.96 19.65 1.55
CA ASP A 110 10.24 20.15 2.07
C ASP A 110 10.31 21.70 2.10
N ALA A 111 9.39 22.38 1.42
CA ALA A 111 9.16 23.81 1.52
C ALA A 111 8.23 24.21 2.69
N GLY A 112 7.72 23.25 3.47
CA GLY A 112 6.84 23.47 4.61
C GLY A 112 5.37 23.70 4.24
N GLU A 113 4.95 23.35 3.02
CA GLU A 113 3.56 23.45 2.59
C GLU A 113 2.78 22.17 2.95
N ARG A 114 1.59 22.33 3.51
CA ARG A 114 0.71 21.20 3.85
C ARG A 114 -0.06 20.74 2.62
N LEU A 115 0.11 19.48 2.24
CA LEU A 115 -0.61 18.87 1.13
C LEU A 115 -1.94 18.23 1.54
N GLY A 116 -2.08 17.82 2.79
CA GLY A 116 -3.26 17.14 3.32
C GLY A 116 -2.91 16.02 4.28
N GLU A 117 -3.80 15.04 4.41
CA GLU A 117 -3.63 13.86 5.26
C GLU A 117 -3.78 12.59 4.43
N VAL A 118 -3.00 11.57 4.75
CA VAL A 118 -3.07 10.27 4.06
C VAL A 118 -4.40 9.59 4.38
N THR A 119 -5.18 9.30 3.36
CA THR A 119 -6.45 8.56 3.47
C THR A 119 -6.33 7.12 3.00
N ASP A 120 -5.39 6.82 2.09
CA ASP A 120 -5.12 5.45 1.62
C ASP A 120 -3.69 5.34 1.07
N VAL A 121 -3.23 4.10 0.92
CA VAL A 121 -1.91 3.75 0.37
C VAL A 121 -2.09 3.16 -1.01
N VAL A 122 -1.31 3.62 -1.99
CA VAL A 122 -1.31 3.09 -3.35
C VAL A 122 -0.18 2.08 -3.52
N ILE A 123 -0.53 0.86 -3.89
CA ILE A 123 0.36 -0.27 -4.06
C ILE A 123 0.43 -0.63 -5.53
N LEU A 124 1.65 -0.75 -6.05
CA LEU A 124 1.94 -1.34 -7.35
C LEU A 124 2.34 -2.80 -7.15
N ILE A 125 1.68 -3.69 -7.87
CA ILE A 125 2.04 -5.10 -7.96
C ILE A 125 2.61 -5.33 -9.35
N ASP A 126 3.92 -5.62 -9.41
CA ASP A 126 4.63 -5.98 -10.63
C ASP A 126 5.54 -7.18 -10.35
N ASP A 127 6.85 -7.04 -10.27
CA ASP A 127 7.78 -8.10 -9.83
C ASP A 127 7.70 -8.36 -8.31
N GLY A 128 7.01 -7.49 -7.58
CA GLY A 128 6.71 -7.54 -6.14
C GLY A 128 5.76 -6.42 -5.75
N PRO A 129 5.33 -6.36 -4.49
CA PRO A 129 4.48 -5.29 -4.00
C PRO A 129 5.34 -4.09 -3.62
N GLU A 130 5.02 -2.94 -4.14
CA GLU A 130 5.67 -1.68 -3.81
C GLU A 130 4.63 -0.61 -3.45
N VAL A 131 4.85 0.14 -2.37
CA VAL A 131 4.07 1.35 -2.09
C VAL A 131 4.62 2.47 -2.97
N VAL A 132 3.81 2.94 -3.91
CA VAL A 132 4.23 3.93 -4.91
C VAL A 132 3.64 5.32 -4.67
N GLY A 133 2.73 5.45 -3.71
CA GLY A 133 2.15 6.73 -3.36
C GLY A 133 1.04 6.64 -2.33
N TYR A 134 0.43 7.78 -2.10
CA TYR A 134 -0.68 7.93 -1.16
C TYR A 134 -1.88 8.62 -1.80
N GLU A 135 -3.07 8.21 -1.39
CA GLU A 135 -4.26 9.01 -1.56
C GLU A 135 -4.32 10.04 -0.42
N ILE A 136 -4.59 11.29 -0.75
CA ILE A 136 -4.60 12.40 0.20
C ILE A 136 -5.97 13.06 0.23
N GLY A 137 -6.44 13.30 1.43
CA GLY A 137 -7.65 14.06 1.72
C GLY A 137 -7.35 15.36 2.46
N GLY A 138 -8.38 16.23 2.56
CA GLY A 138 -8.30 17.45 3.35
C GLY A 138 -7.31 18.50 2.83
N SER A 139 -6.95 18.44 1.55
CA SER A 139 -6.04 19.40 0.93
C SER A 139 -6.76 20.72 0.60
N GLU A 140 -6.15 21.85 0.99
CA GLU A 140 -6.57 23.19 0.55
C GLU A 140 -5.85 23.61 -0.74
N VAL A 141 -4.71 23.00 -1.02
CA VAL A 141 -3.81 23.31 -2.15
C VAL A 141 -4.09 22.42 -3.35
N LEU A 142 -4.30 21.13 -3.10
CA LEU A 142 -4.55 20.13 -4.12
C LEU A 142 -6.06 19.97 -4.31
N THR A 143 -6.61 20.65 -5.31
CA THR A 143 -8.06 20.55 -5.60
C THR A 143 -8.28 19.55 -6.73
N PRO A 144 -8.94 18.42 -6.48
CA PRO A 144 -9.25 17.45 -7.53
C PRO A 144 -10.23 18.07 -8.54
N ARG A 145 -9.96 17.89 -9.83
CA ARG A 145 -10.79 18.40 -10.91
C ARG A 145 -12.20 17.79 -10.93
N SER A 146 -12.34 16.60 -10.35
CA SER A 146 -13.56 15.80 -10.37
C SER A 146 -14.24 15.65 -9.01
N GLY A 147 -13.80 16.41 -7.98
CA GLY A 147 -14.31 16.27 -6.61
C GLY A 147 -13.98 14.92 -5.98
N GLY A 148 -12.97 14.23 -6.53
CA GLY A 148 -12.55 12.89 -6.16
C GLY A 148 -11.30 12.87 -5.29
N HIS A 149 -10.50 11.84 -5.50
CA HIS A 149 -9.28 11.55 -4.78
C HIS A 149 -8.09 12.32 -5.36
N VAL A 150 -7.10 12.60 -4.53
CA VAL A 150 -5.81 13.15 -4.95
C VAL A 150 -4.74 12.13 -4.64
N PHE A 151 -3.98 11.73 -5.65
CA PHE A 151 -2.89 10.76 -5.53
C PHE A 151 -1.55 11.47 -5.66
N VAL A 152 -0.70 11.26 -4.66
CA VAL A 152 0.63 11.87 -4.56
C VAL A 152 1.67 10.76 -4.66
N PRO A 153 2.58 10.80 -5.67
CA PRO A 153 3.62 9.80 -5.82
C PRO A 153 4.68 9.93 -4.73
N LEU A 154 5.27 8.78 -4.35
CA LEU A 154 6.36 8.73 -3.40
C LEU A 154 7.72 8.76 -4.09
N PRO A 155 8.70 9.49 -3.53
CA PRO A 155 10.10 9.31 -3.90
C PRO A 155 10.60 7.93 -3.44
N GLU A 156 11.65 7.41 -4.07
CA GLU A 156 12.29 6.16 -3.66
C GLU A 156 12.83 6.21 -2.22
N THR A 157 13.16 7.41 -1.73
CA THR A 157 13.63 7.62 -0.36
C THR A 157 12.73 8.65 0.33
N LEU A 158 12.00 8.23 1.33
CA LEU A 158 11.11 9.09 2.11
C LEU A 158 11.62 9.26 3.54
N ALA A 159 11.70 10.50 4.00
CA ALA A 159 11.88 10.78 5.42
C ALA A 159 10.50 10.66 6.11
N VAL A 160 10.30 9.58 6.84
CA VAL A 160 9.09 9.36 7.65
C VAL A 160 9.43 9.66 9.10
N SER A 161 8.93 10.77 9.64
CA SER A 161 8.79 10.94 11.07
C SER A 161 7.40 10.42 11.45
N GLY A 162 7.24 9.78 12.64
CA GLY A 162 5.97 9.11 13.00
C GLY A 162 4.72 10.00 13.04
N GLU A 163 4.82 11.29 12.71
CA GLU A 163 3.73 12.28 12.72
C GLU A 163 3.48 12.90 11.34
N ALA A 164 4.51 12.99 10.48
CA ALA A 164 4.39 13.60 9.16
C ALA A 164 5.25 12.89 8.11
N LEU A 165 4.76 12.94 6.88
CA LEU A 165 5.47 12.52 5.67
C LEU A 165 6.01 13.77 4.98
N ILE A 166 7.32 13.80 4.72
CA ILE A 166 7.94 14.92 4.01
C ILE A 166 8.24 14.51 2.57
N VAL A 167 7.64 15.20 1.62
CA VAL A 167 7.85 14.98 0.18
C VAL A 167 8.50 16.19 -0.47
N PRO A 168 9.25 16.03 -1.58
CA PRO A 168 9.79 17.18 -2.32
C PRO A 168 8.66 18.10 -2.85
N ALA A 169 8.86 19.41 -2.82
CA ALA A 169 7.88 20.36 -3.35
C ALA A 169 7.56 20.15 -4.84
N ALA A 170 8.52 19.61 -5.61
CA ALA A 170 8.33 19.23 -7.00
C ALA A 170 7.19 18.22 -7.22
N VAL A 171 6.73 17.54 -6.17
CA VAL A 171 5.62 16.57 -6.26
C VAL A 171 4.33 17.18 -6.84
N HIS A 172 4.11 18.47 -6.68
CA HIS A 172 2.93 19.18 -7.20
C HIS A 172 2.69 18.94 -8.71
N ASP A 173 3.76 18.82 -9.50
CA ASP A 173 3.67 18.62 -10.94
C ASP A 173 3.29 17.19 -11.34
N PHE A 174 3.28 16.28 -10.37
CA PHE A 174 3.05 14.84 -10.56
C PHE A 174 1.80 14.32 -9.86
N VAL A 175 1.03 15.18 -9.20
CA VAL A 175 -0.24 14.82 -8.57
C VAL A 175 -1.27 14.48 -9.63
N THR A 176 -2.09 13.44 -9.39
CA THR A 176 -3.20 13.04 -10.26
C THR A 176 -4.49 12.90 -9.46
N ASP A 177 -5.63 12.95 -10.16
CA ASP A 177 -6.95 12.73 -9.57
C ASP A 177 -7.59 11.40 -10.04
N ASP A 178 -6.81 10.56 -10.74
CA ASP A 178 -7.23 9.23 -11.15
C ASP A 178 -6.10 8.21 -10.96
N LEU A 179 -6.48 6.99 -10.58
CA LEU A 179 -5.55 5.90 -10.35
C LEU A 179 -4.97 5.34 -11.66
N ALA A 180 -5.69 5.46 -12.78
CA ALA A 180 -5.23 4.92 -14.06
C ALA A 180 -4.03 5.69 -14.60
N GLY A 181 -4.01 7.02 -14.43
CA GLY A 181 -2.88 7.88 -14.79
C GLY A 181 -1.74 7.87 -13.79
N PHE A 182 -1.98 7.38 -12.56
CA PHE A 182 -1.05 7.51 -11.46
C PHE A 182 0.27 6.75 -11.67
N GLY A 183 0.24 5.56 -12.28
CA GLY A 183 1.47 4.81 -12.60
C GLY A 183 2.44 5.62 -13.46
N ALA A 184 1.94 6.29 -14.49
CA ALA A 184 2.75 7.16 -15.33
C ALA A 184 3.26 8.41 -14.58
N ALA A 185 2.52 8.91 -13.61
CA ALA A 185 2.96 10.03 -12.76
C ALA A 185 4.10 9.60 -11.83
N VAL A 186 4.02 8.41 -11.24
CA VAL A 186 5.09 7.82 -10.42
C VAL A 186 6.40 7.71 -11.20
N GLU A 187 6.35 7.13 -12.41
CA GLU A 187 7.55 6.98 -13.24
C GLU A 187 8.18 8.34 -13.59
N ARG A 188 7.37 9.31 -14.03
CA ARG A 188 7.86 10.66 -14.33
C ARG A 188 8.46 11.35 -13.12
N PHE A 189 7.86 11.17 -11.93
CA PHE A 189 8.38 11.76 -10.70
C PHE A 189 9.73 11.15 -10.32
N ARG A 190 9.88 9.83 -10.39
CA ARG A 190 11.14 9.13 -10.16
C ARG A 190 12.22 9.57 -11.14
N ASP A 191 11.89 9.70 -12.42
CA ASP A 191 12.83 10.18 -13.43
C ASP A 191 13.26 11.64 -13.16
N HIS A 192 12.33 12.50 -12.75
CA HIS A 192 12.62 13.87 -12.36
C HIS A 192 13.63 13.93 -11.19
N LEU A 193 13.41 13.13 -10.16
CA LEU A 193 14.32 13.06 -9.00
C LEU A 193 15.70 12.50 -9.36
N ARG A 194 15.79 11.50 -10.24
CA ARG A 194 17.07 10.92 -10.69
C ARG A 194 17.88 11.89 -11.56
N THR A 195 17.22 12.67 -12.40
CA THR A 195 17.91 13.60 -13.32
C THR A 195 18.34 14.89 -12.64
N GLY A 196 17.88 15.16 -11.42
CA GLY A 196 18.28 16.34 -10.65
C GLY A 196 17.94 17.65 -11.36
N SER A 197 16.92 17.66 -12.22
CA SER A 197 16.49 18.90 -12.89
C SER A 197 15.88 19.85 -11.89
N PRO A 198 16.43 21.08 -11.83
CA PRO A 198 15.90 22.15 -10.97
C PRO A 198 14.51 22.59 -11.41
#